data_6e6253f3bf285a00650bc8a1899423d4
#
_entry.id   6e6253f3bf285a00650bc8a1899423d4
#
_cell.length_a   1.000
_cell.length_b   1.000
_cell.length_c   1.000
_cell.angle_alpha   90.00
_cell.angle_beta   90.00
_cell.angle_gamma   90.00
#
_symmetry.space_group_name_H-M   'P 1'
#
loop_
_entity.id
_entity.type
_entity.pdbx_description
1 polymer ?
#
loop_
_entity_poly.entity_id
_entity_poly.type
_entity_poly.pdbx_seq_one_letter_code
_entity_poly.pdbx_strand_id
1 'polypeptide(L)'
;MAEDFGGIIVLAVIATIIALVLGAITLLLNFNWLSFLVGVALVGIGIGVISSDIITAAISGAFTGLLVAILKGVVISIFWGTFASNMFGSMYGGQFLISIFIGALFAGGSNLLLSN
;
A
#
# COMPACT_ATOMS: atom_id res chain seq x y z
N MET A 1 1.14 -7.07 22.21
CA MET A 1 1.75 -6.46 21.06
C MET A 1 3.11 -5.96 21.42
N ALA A 2 4.00 -6.84 21.33
CA ALA A 2 5.37 -6.52 21.68
C ALA A 2 5.97 -5.57 20.68
N GLU A 3 5.33 -5.52 19.54
CA GLU A 3 5.86 -4.70 18.52
C GLU A 3 5.80 -3.29 18.95
N ASP A 4 6.92 -2.76 19.01
CA ASP A 4 7.01 -1.36 19.25
C ASP A 4 6.58 -0.65 17.98
N PHE A 5 6.36 0.62 18.17
CA PHE A 5 5.94 1.48 17.08
C PHE A 5 7.00 1.56 16.00
N GLY A 6 8.27 1.47 16.38
CA GLY A 6 9.38 1.48 15.45
C GLY A 6 9.32 0.30 14.49
N GLY A 7 8.98 -0.90 15.00
CA GLY A 7 8.84 -2.07 14.15
C GLY A 7 7.73 -1.93 13.12
N ILE A 8 6.61 -1.34 13.54
CA ILE A 8 5.49 -1.09 12.63
C ILE A 8 5.91 -0.12 11.53
N ILE A 9 6.62 0.94 11.88
CA ILE A 9 7.08 1.94 10.91
C ILE A 9 8.05 1.32 9.91
N VAL A 10 9.01 0.54 10.39
CA VAL A 10 10.00 -0.10 9.51
C VAL A 10 9.31 -1.04 8.53
N LEU A 11 8.40 -1.86 9.04
CA LEU A 11 7.66 -2.78 8.19
C LEU A 11 6.84 -2.03 7.15
N ALA A 12 6.16 -0.95 7.56
CA ALA A 12 5.35 -0.16 6.64
C ALA A 12 6.20 0.52 5.56
N VAL A 13 7.39 1.01 5.92
CA VAL A 13 8.28 1.65 4.94
C VAL A 13 8.75 0.63 3.91
N ILE A 14 9.20 -0.53 4.35
CA ILE A 14 9.64 -1.59 3.44
C ILE A 14 8.49 -2.02 2.54
N ALA A 15 7.32 -2.24 3.12
CA ALA A 15 6.14 -2.63 2.38
C ALA A 15 5.72 -1.56 1.37
N THR A 16 5.86 -0.29 1.73
CA THR A 16 5.54 0.82 0.84
C THR A 16 6.44 0.80 -0.39
N ILE A 17 7.74 0.59 -0.20
CA ILE A 17 8.69 0.52 -1.31
C ILE A 17 8.29 -0.60 -2.27
N ILE A 18 8.00 -1.78 -1.72
CA ILE A 18 7.60 -2.93 -2.53
C ILE A 18 6.29 -2.64 -3.25
N ALA A 19 5.32 -2.05 -2.57
CA ALA A 19 4.02 -1.74 -3.17
C ALA A 19 4.17 -0.72 -4.30
N LEU A 20 5.04 0.27 -4.14
CA LEU A 20 5.27 1.26 -5.19
C LEU A 20 5.92 0.62 -6.41
N VAL A 21 6.87 -0.29 -6.20
CA VAL A 21 7.50 -1.01 -7.30
C VAL A 21 6.48 -1.87 -8.04
N LEU A 22 5.67 -2.63 -7.30
CA LEU A 22 4.64 -3.47 -7.89
C LEU A 22 3.60 -2.63 -8.63
N GLY A 23 3.21 -1.51 -8.05
CA GLY A 23 2.25 -0.61 -8.70
C GLY A 23 2.81 -0.01 -9.97
N ALA A 24 4.08 0.39 -9.95
CA ALA A 24 4.72 0.94 -11.14
C ALA A 24 4.82 -0.10 -12.25
N ILE A 25 5.19 -1.33 -11.90
CA ILE A 25 5.25 -2.42 -12.88
C ILE A 25 3.87 -2.69 -13.48
N THR A 26 2.85 -2.77 -12.62
CA THR A 26 1.49 -3.00 -13.08
C THR A 26 1.01 -1.86 -13.99
N LEU A 27 1.36 -0.63 -13.65
CA LEU A 27 1.01 0.53 -14.43
C LEU A 27 1.68 0.52 -15.80
N LEU A 28 2.93 0.06 -15.86
CA LEU A 28 3.64 -0.08 -17.14
C LEU A 28 3.01 -1.14 -18.04
N LEU A 29 2.55 -2.23 -17.43
CA LEU A 29 1.94 -3.33 -18.19
C LEU A 29 0.52 -3.02 -18.62
N ASN A 30 -0.23 -2.35 -17.74
CA ASN A 30 -1.63 -2.05 -17.98
C ASN A 30 -1.96 -0.75 -17.27
N PHE A 31 -1.97 0.34 -18.01
CA PHE A 31 -2.17 1.67 -17.46
C PHE A 31 -3.59 1.78 -16.88
N ASN A 32 -3.70 1.57 -15.58
CA ASN A 32 -4.97 1.41 -14.91
C ASN A 32 -4.93 2.14 -13.57
N TRP A 33 -6.03 2.76 -13.21
CA TRP A 33 -6.12 3.50 -11.95
C TRP A 33 -6.04 2.59 -10.72
N LEU A 34 -6.24 1.30 -10.90
CA LEU A 34 -6.15 0.34 -9.79
C LEU A 34 -4.73 -0.17 -9.53
N SER A 35 -3.76 0.21 -10.36
CA SER A 35 -2.42 -0.38 -10.30
C SER A 35 -1.77 -0.31 -8.92
N PHE A 36 -1.79 0.88 -8.31
CA PHE A 36 -1.18 1.02 -7.00
C PHE A 36 -2.00 0.37 -5.90
N LEU A 37 -3.32 0.30 -6.08
CA LEU A 37 -4.18 -0.40 -5.13
C LEU A 37 -3.90 -1.90 -5.14
N VAL A 38 -3.63 -2.47 -6.31
CA VAL A 38 -3.22 -3.88 -6.42
C VAL A 38 -1.91 -4.10 -5.67
N GLY A 39 -0.96 -3.19 -5.81
CA GLY A 39 0.30 -3.26 -5.07
C GLY A 39 0.08 -3.25 -3.56
N VAL A 40 -0.77 -2.34 -3.08
CA VAL A 40 -1.10 -2.26 -1.66
C VAL A 40 -1.76 -3.55 -1.17
N ALA A 41 -2.67 -4.10 -1.96
CA ALA A 41 -3.37 -5.33 -1.58
C ALA A 41 -2.40 -6.50 -1.45
N LEU A 42 -1.51 -6.67 -2.43
CA LEU A 42 -0.54 -7.77 -2.42
C LEU A 42 0.42 -7.66 -1.23
N VAL A 43 0.93 -6.45 -1.00
CA VAL A 43 1.83 -6.23 0.12
C VAL A 43 1.08 -6.37 1.45
N GLY A 44 -0.18 -5.97 1.48
CA GLY A 44 -1.03 -6.17 2.66
C GLY A 44 -1.11 -7.62 3.06
N ILE A 45 -1.31 -8.50 2.08
CA ILE A 45 -1.34 -9.94 2.37
C ILE A 45 -0.02 -10.37 3.01
N GLY A 46 1.11 -9.92 2.47
CA GLY A 46 2.42 -10.23 3.05
C GLY A 46 2.57 -9.72 4.47
N ILE A 47 2.11 -8.51 4.74
CA ILE A 47 2.13 -7.94 6.08
C ILE A 47 1.33 -8.82 7.04
N GLY A 48 0.16 -9.27 6.61
CA GLY A 48 -0.67 -10.13 7.44
C GLY A 48 0.01 -11.45 7.77
N VAL A 49 0.74 -12.01 6.81
CA VAL A 49 1.44 -13.27 7.02
C VAL A 49 2.52 -13.15 8.10
N ILE A 50 3.26 -12.05 8.10
CA ILE A 50 4.41 -11.91 9.00
C ILE A 50 4.09 -11.18 10.30
N SER A 51 2.90 -10.61 10.43
CA SER A 51 2.52 -9.89 11.64
C SER A 51 2.10 -10.86 12.75
N SER A 52 2.35 -10.45 13.98
CA SER A 52 2.08 -11.31 15.14
C SER A 52 0.60 -11.33 15.52
N ASP A 53 -0.12 -10.24 15.28
CA ASP A 53 -1.54 -10.20 15.60
C ASP A 53 -2.28 -9.34 14.58
N ILE A 54 -3.62 -9.41 14.64
CA ILE A 54 -4.46 -8.75 13.67
C ILE A 54 -4.37 -7.22 13.79
N ILE A 55 -4.21 -6.71 14.98
CA ILE A 55 -4.14 -5.27 15.20
C ILE A 55 -2.87 -4.71 14.59
N THR A 56 -1.74 -5.35 14.85
CA THR A 56 -0.45 -4.96 14.27
C THR A 56 -0.51 -5.03 12.76
N ALA A 57 -1.09 -6.10 12.23
CA ALA A 57 -1.23 -6.27 10.78
C ALA A 57 -2.06 -5.14 10.18
N ALA A 58 -3.21 -4.85 10.77
CA ALA A 58 -4.11 -3.82 10.25
C ALA A 58 -3.47 -2.45 10.29
N ILE A 59 -2.79 -2.12 11.37
CA ILE A 59 -2.12 -0.81 11.50
C ILE A 59 -0.99 -0.69 10.50
N SER A 60 -0.17 -1.71 10.36
CA SER A 60 0.93 -1.71 9.38
C SER A 60 0.40 -1.60 7.96
N GLY A 61 -0.68 -2.32 7.65
CA GLY A 61 -1.32 -2.25 6.34
C GLY A 61 -1.91 -0.87 6.06
N ALA A 62 -2.54 -0.26 7.05
CA ALA A 62 -3.10 1.07 6.91
C ALA A 62 -1.99 2.10 6.65
N PHE A 63 -0.90 2.02 7.39
CA PHE A 63 0.25 2.89 7.18
C PHE A 63 0.81 2.72 5.78
N THR A 64 0.97 1.49 5.32
CA THR A 64 1.45 1.20 3.98
C THR A 64 0.54 1.84 2.93
N GLY A 65 -0.76 1.66 3.09
CA GLY A 65 -1.74 2.26 2.17
C GLY A 65 -1.64 3.78 2.14
N LEU A 66 -1.49 4.39 3.32
CA LEU A 66 -1.33 5.83 3.42
C LEU A 66 -0.07 6.32 2.70
N LEU A 67 1.06 5.67 2.96
CA LEU A 67 2.32 6.06 2.34
C LEU A 67 2.29 5.87 0.83
N VAL A 68 1.69 4.79 0.34
CA VAL A 68 1.56 4.59 -1.11
C VAL A 68 0.68 5.68 -1.71
N ALA A 69 -0.41 6.04 -1.05
CA ALA A 69 -1.30 7.08 -1.54
C ALA A 69 -0.59 8.43 -1.65
N ILE A 70 0.32 8.72 -0.72
CA ILE A 70 1.09 9.96 -0.75
C ILE A 70 2.18 9.91 -1.82
N LEU A 71 2.91 8.78 -1.89
CA LEU A 71 4.11 8.70 -2.69
C LEU A 71 3.89 8.29 -4.15
N LYS A 72 2.72 7.74 -4.48
CA LYS A 72 2.46 7.32 -5.86
C LYS A 72 2.56 8.48 -6.85
N GLY A 73 2.20 9.67 -6.42
CA GLY A 73 2.31 10.85 -7.28
C GLY A 73 3.75 11.15 -7.66
N VAL A 74 4.68 10.93 -6.73
CA VAL A 74 6.11 11.11 -7.00
C VAL A 74 6.57 10.09 -8.02
N VAL A 75 6.18 8.84 -7.85
CA VAL A 75 6.56 7.77 -8.77
C VAL A 75 6.03 8.05 -10.16
N ILE A 76 4.77 8.44 -10.27
CA ILE A 76 4.16 8.76 -11.56
C ILE A 76 4.88 9.94 -12.22
N SER A 77 5.23 10.96 -11.44
CA SER A 77 5.99 12.10 -11.96
C SER A 77 7.33 11.69 -12.55
N ILE A 78 8.04 10.79 -11.87
CA ILE A 78 9.36 10.38 -12.30
C ILE A 78 9.29 9.58 -13.61
N PHE A 79 8.33 8.65 -13.71
CA PHE A 79 8.27 7.75 -14.85
C PHE A 79 7.41 8.25 -16.01
N TRP A 80 6.39 9.03 -15.73
CA TRP A 80 5.44 9.46 -16.76
C TRP A 80 5.32 10.97 -16.91
N GLY A 81 6.00 11.73 -16.04
CA GLY A 81 6.05 13.17 -16.13
C GLY A 81 4.98 13.87 -15.31
N THR A 82 5.17 15.18 -15.15
CA THR A 82 4.31 16.00 -14.31
C THR A 82 2.87 16.07 -14.84
N PHE A 83 2.72 16.07 -16.15
CA PHE A 83 1.39 16.10 -16.75
C PHE A 83 0.58 14.87 -16.36
N ALA A 84 1.20 13.69 -16.46
CA ALA A 84 0.55 12.44 -16.07
C ALA A 84 0.25 12.43 -14.57
N SER A 85 1.17 12.93 -13.76
CA SER A 85 0.98 13.01 -12.32
C SER A 85 -0.23 13.88 -11.97
N ASN A 86 -0.37 15.02 -12.62
CA ASN A 86 -1.51 15.90 -12.39
C ASN A 86 -2.81 15.26 -12.82
N MET A 87 -2.82 14.60 -13.95
CA MET A 87 -4.00 13.91 -14.45
C MET A 87 -4.43 12.80 -13.50
N PHE A 88 -3.47 12.00 -13.05
CA PHE A 88 -3.76 10.93 -12.10
C PHE A 88 -4.15 11.46 -10.74
N GLY A 89 -3.55 12.56 -10.30
CA GLY A 89 -3.94 13.18 -9.05
C GLY A 89 -5.40 13.57 -9.05
N SER A 90 -5.88 14.11 -10.15
CA SER A 90 -7.28 14.44 -10.31
C SER A 90 -8.18 13.20 -10.25
N MET A 91 -7.76 12.12 -10.90
CA MET A 91 -8.54 10.89 -10.94
C MET A 91 -8.50 10.13 -9.62
N TYR A 92 -7.36 10.20 -8.93
CA TYR A 92 -7.09 9.36 -7.76
C TYR A 92 -7.25 10.10 -6.43
N GLY A 93 -7.75 11.33 -6.47
CA GLY A 93 -7.91 12.10 -5.24
C GLY A 93 -8.73 11.39 -4.19
N GLY A 94 -9.74 10.62 -4.62
CA GLY A 94 -10.58 9.86 -3.71
C GLY A 94 -9.96 8.56 -3.23
N GLN A 95 -8.82 8.15 -3.79
CA GLN A 95 -8.22 6.87 -3.42
C GLN A 95 -7.42 6.91 -2.14
N PHE A 96 -7.23 8.08 -1.57
CA PHE A 96 -6.46 8.23 -0.35
C PHE A 96 -7.01 7.30 0.76
N LEU A 97 -8.29 7.46 1.04
CA LEU A 97 -8.95 6.63 2.05
C LEU A 97 -9.09 5.18 1.60
N ILE A 98 -9.37 4.96 0.32
CA ILE A 98 -9.50 3.62 -0.23
C ILE A 98 -8.19 2.86 -0.07
N SER A 99 -7.07 3.49 -0.35
CA SER A 99 -5.75 2.88 -0.22
C SER A 99 -5.47 2.47 1.22
N ILE A 100 -5.77 3.34 2.18
CA ILE A 100 -5.61 3.03 3.60
C ILE A 100 -6.49 1.84 3.98
N PHE A 101 -7.74 1.85 3.54
CA PHE A 101 -8.70 0.81 3.86
C PHE A 101 -8.28 -0.54 3.28
N ILE A 102 -7.84 -0.55 2.04
CA ILE A 102 -7.40 -1.79 1.38
C ILE A 102 -6.18 -2.36 2.10
N GLY A 103 -5.21 -1.51 2.46
CA GLY A 103 -4.04 -1.95 3.18
C GLY A 103 -4.41 -2.59 4.51
N ALA A 104 -5.27 -1.92 5.27
CA ALA A 104 -5.70 -2.44 6.57
C ALA A 104 -6.50 -3.74 6.41
N LEU A 105 -7.41 -3.77 5.46
CA LEU A 105 -8.29 -4.91 5.24
C LEU A 105 -7.51 -6.15 4.81
N PHE A 106 -6.62 -6.02 3.84
CA PHE A 106 -5.87 -7.16 3.34
C PHE A 106 -4.85 -7.65 4.37
N ALA A 107 -4.20 -6.74 5.10
CA ALA A 107 -3.26 -7.14 6.14
C ALA A 107 -3.99 -7.79 7.32
N GLY A 108 -5.03 -7.15 7.82
CA GLY A 108 -5.80 -7.70 8.93
C GLY A 108 -6.49 -9.00 8.54
N GLY A 109 -7.08 -9.02 7.35
CA GLY A 109 -7.80 -10.20 6.87
C GLY A 109 -6.89 -11.40 6.68
N SER A 110 -5.72 -11.20 6.07
CA SER A 110 -4.81 -12.33 5.87
C SER A 110 -4.24 -12.82 7.20
N ASN A 111 -3.95 -11.92 8.14
CA ASN A 111 -3.52 -12.35 9.47
C ASN A 111 -4.61 -13.19 10.14
N LEU A 112 -5.85 -12.74 10.06
CA LEU A 112 -6.98 -13.45 10.66
C LEU A 112 -7.15 -14.85 10.05
N LEU A 113 -7.08 -14.94 8.72
CA LEU A 113 -7.24 -16.21 8.03
C LEU A 113 -6.12 -17.18 8.35
N LEU A 114 -4.89 -16.69 8.45
CA LEU A 114 -3.74 -17.56 8.67
C LEU A 114 -3.55 -17.92 10.14
N SER A 115 -4.12 -17.16 11.06
CA SER A 115 -4.03 -17.48 12.48
C SER A 115 -5.04 -18.55 12.88
N ASN A 116 -5.96 -18.88 12.01
CA ASN A 116 -6.92 -19.95 12.26
C ASN A 116 -6.41 -21.22 11.56
#